data_e96b2987efd1d97646a5996efc47fab1
#
_entry.id   e96b2987efd1d97646a5996efc47fab1
#
_cell.length_a   1.000
_cell.length_b   1.000
_cell.length_c   1.000
_cell.angle_alpha   90.00
_cell.angle_beta   90.00
_cell.angle_gamma   90.00
#
_symmetry.space_group_name_H-M   'P 1'
#
loop_
_entity.id
_entity.type
_entity.pdbx_description
1 polymer ?
#
loop_
_entity_poly.entity_id
_entity_poly.type
_entity_poly.pdbx_seq_one_letter_code
_entity_poly.pdbx_strand_id
1 'polypeptide(L)'
;MKQKGLWGDEDSKKEIRKDLGVASQSGKDVDSEVRPMDEFGFVPEGAPLALRMTPRSFDEFLGQEELMGFGKPLRRMIEEDRISSMLFWGPPGTGKTALARLIALQTRSYFKELSAVTSGVREVRDVVAFAKESRKMGRRTILFLDEIHRFTKAQQDALLPHVENGTIILIGATTENPYFSVNSPLLSRMRVFRFEPLLPSHIETLLVRAITDRNRGLLAGDSSLEAGVETELEITKEGIQTDYLKIESGVIDHIVRYCKGDARVALNVLEAAWNISETSGGKRVL
;
A
#
# COMPACT_ATOMS: atom_id res chain seq x y z
N MET A 1 -5.55 50.00 -15.68
CA MET A 1 -6.52 49.10 -15.08
C MET A 1 -5.80 47.84 -14.67
N LYS A 2 -5.56 47.66 -13.37
CA LYS A 2 -4.88 46.46 -12.81
C LYS A 2 -5.96 45.52 -12.27
N GLN A 3 -6.01 44.29 -12.78
CA GLN A 3 -6.86 43.23 -12.21
C GLN A 3 -6.23 42.76 -10.92
N LYS A 4 -7.02 42.80 -9.82
CA LYS A 4 -6.69 42.23 -8.53
C LYS A 4 -7.00 40.71 -8.54
N GLY A 5 -6.02 39.91 -8.14
CA GLY A 5 -6.15 38.46 -8.02
C GLY A 5 -6.98 38.05 -6.80
N LEU A 6 -7.68 36.94 -6.98
CA LEU A 6 -8.64 36.33 -6.04
C LEU A 6 -7.88 35.33 -5.12
N TRP A 7 -7.12 35.83 -4.15
CA TRP A 7 -6.62 35.00 -3.03
C TRP A 7 -6.69 35.85 -1.76
N GLY A 8 -7.60 35.48 -0.86
CA GLY A 8 -7.82 36.17 0.41
C GLY A 8 -6.62 36.01 1.36
N ASP A 9 -6.35 37.07 2.11
CA ASP A 9 -5.25 37.26 3.04
C ASP A 9 -5.25 36.27 4.20
N GLU A 10 -4.06 36.04 4.77
CA GLU A 10 -3.80 35.13 5.91
C GLU A 10 -4.60 35.46 7.18
N ASP A 11 -5.11 36.67 7.32
CA ASP A 11 -5.94 37.09 8.44
C ASP A 11 -7.35 36.46 8.43
N SER A 12 -7.90 36.16 7.25
CA SER A 12 -9.18 35.44 7.12
C SER A 12 -9.10 33.97 7.59
N LYS A 13 -7.92 33.38 7.61
CA LYS A 13 -7.70 32.01 8.11
C LYS A 13 -7.60 31.94 9.63
N LYS A 14 -7.32 33.03 10.30
CA LYS A 14 -7.26 33.12 11.78
C LYS A 14 -8.64 33.28 12.43
N GLU A 15 -9.56 33.92 11.76
CA GLU A 15 -10.95 34.12 12.31
C GLU A 15 -11.75 32.82 12.27
N ILE A 16 -11.61 31.99 11.26
CA ILE A 16 -12.31 30.69 11.15
C ILE A 16 -11.86 29.69 12.24
N ARG A 17 -10.70 29.87 12.83
CA ARG A 17 -10.20 29.03 13.94
C ARG A 17 -10.75 29.42 15.32
N LYS A 18 -11.35 30.54 15.47
CA LYS A 18 -11.85 31.04 16.77
C LYS A 18 -13.28 30.60 17.08
N ASP A 19 -14.07 30.25 16.06
CA ASP A 19 -15.51 29.89 16.24
C ASP A 19 -15.72 28.35 16.40
N LEU A 20 -14.65 27.55 16.32
CA LEU A 20 -14.70 26.13 16.68
C LEU A 20 -14.03 25.97 18.06
N GLY A 21 -14.80 26.21 19.12
CA GLY A 21 -14.38 26.08 20.50
C GLY A 21 -13.81 24.69 20.81
N VAL A 22 -12.48 24.55 20.74
CA VAL A 22 -11.74 23.39 21.23
C VAL A 22 -11.12 23.76 22.57
N ALA A 23 -11.81 23.32 23.64
CA ALA A 23 -11.29 23.39 25.00
C ALA A 23 -10.10 22.40 25.11
N SER A 24 -8.98 22.91 25.61
CA SER A 24 -7.78 22.14 25.97
C SER A 24 -8.11 21.15 27.09
N GLN A 25 -7.99 19.85 26.84
CA GLN A 25 -7.79 18.83 27.86
C GLN A 25 -6.69 17.88 27.44
N SER A 26 -5.72 17.74 28.34
CA SER A 26 -4.57 16.87 28.28
C SER A 26 -5.00 15.40 28.27
N GLY A 27 -4.78 14.70 27.18
CA GLY A 27 -4.93 13.26 27.05
C GLY A 27 -4.13 12.79 25.85
N LYS A 28 -3.35 11.74 26.02
CA LYS A 28 -2.46 11.19 25.01
C LYS A 28 -3.18 10.96 23.69
N ASP A 29 -3.02 11.89 22.77
CA ASP A 29 -3.58 11.83 21.44
C ASP A 29 -2.76 10.84 20.60
N VAL A 30 -3.36 9.69 20.33
CA VAL A 30 -3.03 8.89 19.17
C VAL A 30 -3.72 9.57 17.99
N ASP A 31 -3.19 10.71 17.59
CA ASP A 31 -3.56 11.37 16.34
C ASP A 31 -3.05 10.52 15.17
N SER A 32 -3.88 9.56 14.76
CA SER A 32 -3.78 9.03 13.42
C SER A 32 -4.23 10.14 12.47
N GLU A 33 -3.33 11.06 12.16
CA GLU A 33 -3.56 12.11 11.17
C GLU A 33 -4.08 11.47 9.89
N VAL A 34 -5.33 11.77 9.58
CA VAL A 34 -5.98 11.41 8.33
C VAL A 34 -5.42 12.33 7.26
N ARG A 35 -4.22 12.03 6.80
CA ARG A 35 -3.68 12.70 5.61
C ARG A 35 -4.40 12.11 4.40
N PRO A 36 -4.85 12.93 3.43
CA PRO A 36 -5.07 12.42 2.09
C PRO A 36 -3.83 11.62 1.76
N MET A 37 -3.94 10.45 1.10
CA MET A 37 -2.73 9.84 0.55
C MET A 37 -2.14 10.91 -0.37
N ASP A 38 -1.04 11.53 0.07
CA ASP A 38 -0.22 12.38 -0.76
C ASP A 38 0.07 11.57 -2.02
N GLU A 39 0.29 12.24 -3.15
CA GLU A 39 0.47 11.55 -4.45
C GLU A 39 1.44 10.36 -4.39
N PHE A 40 2.17 10.18 -3.29
CA PHE A 40 3.17 9.14 -3.03
C PHE A 40 3.16 8.62 -1.59
N GLY A 41 2.05 8.44 -0.91
CA GLY A 41 1.93 7.91 0.44
C GLY A 41 3.23 8.05 1.24
N PHE A 42 3.33 9.02 2.15
CA PHE A 42 4.55 9.28 2.91
C PHE A 42 5.04 7.98 3.56
N VAL A 43 6.16 7.47 3.08
CA VAL A 43 6.85 6.35 3.69
C VAL A 43 7.87 6.95 4.66
N PRO A 44 7.77 6.71 5.97
CA PRO A 44 8.70 7.26 6.94
C PRO A 44 10.14 6.90 6.60
N GLU A 45 11.07 7.80 6.90
CA GLU A 45 12.50 7.51 6.84
C GLU A 45 12.80 6.31 7.76
N GLY A 46 13.54 5.31 7.26
CA GLY A 46 13.81 4.08 8.01
C GLY A 46 12.69 3.04 7.97
N ALA A 47 11.62 3.24 7.18
CA ALA A 47 10.60 2.22 7.00
C ALA A 47 11.17 0.93 6.37
N PRO A 48 10.62 -0.25 6.72
CA PRO A 48 11.04 -1.53 6.13
C PRO A 48 11.00 -1.51 4.61
N LEU A 49 11.96 -2.19 3.97
CA LEU A 49 12.09 -2.25 2.51
C LEU A 49 10.79 -2.69 1.84
N ALA A 50 10.08 -3.66 2.41
CA ALA A 50 8.79 -4.13 1.91
C ALA A 50 7.72 -3.02 1.84
N LEU A 51 7.76 -2.05 2.73
CA LEU A 51 6.85 -0.90 2.70
C LEU A 51 7.33 0.15 1.69
N ARG A 52 8.64 0.43 1.65
CA ARG A 52 9.24 1.38 0.71
C ARG A 52 9.03 0.97 -0.75
N MET A 53 9.09 -0.34 -1.02
CA MET A 53 8.90 -0.93 -2.36
C MET A 53 7.44 -1.15 -2.74
N THR A 54 6.47 -0.64 -1.97
CA THR A 54 5.06 -0.66 -2.37
C THR A 54 4.88 0.05 -3.71
N PRO A 55 4.22 -0.58 -4.70
CA PRO A 55 4.05 -0.01 -6.04
C PRO A 55 3.23 1.28 -6.01
N ARG A 56 3.64 2.27 -6.80
CA ARG A 56 3.01 3.61 -6.91
C ARG A 56 2.22 3.79 -8.21
N SER A 57 2.41 2.88 -9.15
CA SER A 57 1.69 2.86 -10.42
C SER A 57 1.34 1.42 -10.81
N PHE A 58 0.47 1.26 -11.82
CA PHE A 58 0.16 -0.06 -12.35
C PHE A 58 1.38 -0.72 -13.02
N ASP A 59 2.29 0.07 -13.57
CA ASP A 59 3.50 -0.44 -14.24
C ASP A 59 4.52 -1.00 -13.21
N GLU A 60 4.42 -0.50 -11.98
CA GLU A 60 5.21 -1.05 -10.87
C GLU A 60 4.58 -2.29 -10.24
N PHE A 61 3.29 -2.53 -10.45
CA PHE A 61 2.57 -3.66 -9.88
C PHE A 61 2.89 -4.95 -10.63
N LEU A 62 3.58 -5.86 -9.98
CA LEU A 62 4.04 -7.11 -10.56
C LEU A 62 3.06 -8.25 -10.32
N GLY A 63 2.89 -9.09 -11.33
CA GLY A 63 2.02 -10.25 -11.29
C GLY A 63 0.54 -9.90 -11.37
N GLN A 64 -0.30 -10.91 -11.16
CA GLN A 64 -1.77 -10.80 -11.22
C GLN A 64 -2.28 -10.35 -12.60
N GLU A 65 -1.63 -10.79 -13.70
CA GLU A 65 -1.96 -10.40 -15.07
C GLU A 65 -3.41 -10.72 -15.43
N GLU A 66 -3.98 -11.79 -14.85
CA GLU A 66 -5.38 -12.15 -15.04
C GLU A 66 -6.36 -11.13 -14.42
N LEU A 67 -5.92 -10.36 -13.44
CA LEU A 67 -6.70 -9.32 -12.78
C LEU A 67 -6.37 -7.92 -13.32
N MET A 68 -5.07 -7.63 -13.46
CA MET A 68 -4.53 -6.29 -13.70
C MET A 68 -3.93 -6.11 -15.09
N GLY A 69 -3.88 -7.15 -15.91
CA GLY A 69 -3.45 -7.06 -17.30
C GLY A 69 -4.28 -6.06 -18.12
N PHE A 70 -3.72 -5.57 -19.21
CA PHE A 70 -4.40 -4.62 -20.09
C PHE A 70 -5.77 -5.16 -20.55
N GLY A 71 -6.82 -4.35 -20.41
CA GLY A 71 -8.19 -4.71 -20.79
C GLY A 71 -8.92 -5.64 -19.82
N LYS A 72 -8.28 -6.12 -18.75
CA LYS A 72 -8.93 -6.97 -17.75
C LYS A 72 -9.97 -6.20 -16.95
N PRO A 73 -11.05 -6.87 -16.48
CA PRO A 73 -12.20 -6.21 -15.87
C PRO A 73 -11.85 -5.32 -14.66
N LEU A 74 -10.99 -5.79 -13.75
CA LEU A 74 -10.61 -5.02 -12.57
C LEU A 74 -9.82 -3.76 -12.97
N ARG A 75 -8.85 -3.90 -13.89
CA ARG A 75 -8.07 -2.78 -14.41
C ARG A 75 -8.98 -1.70 -15.02
N ARG A 76 -9.91 -2.11 -15.89
CA ARG A 76 -10.87 -1.19 -16.51
C ARG A 76 -11.76 -0.49 -15.50
N MET A 77 -12.27 -1.22 -14.49
CA MET A 77 -13.07 -0.61 -13.43
C MET A 77 -12.32 0.51 -12.69
N ILE A 78 -11.01 0.33 -12.49
CA ILE A 78 -10.18 1.33 -11.80
C ILE A 78 -9.91 2.51 -12.73
N GLU A 79 -9.52 2.26 -13.98
CA GLU A 79 -9.24 3.29 -14.99
C GLU A 79 -10.48 4.14 -15.31
N GLU A 80 -11.68 3.54 -15.32
CA GLU A 80 -12.96 4.21 -15.55
C GLU A 80 -13.54 4.84 -14.26
N ASP A 81 -12.84 4.74 -13.15
CA ASP A 81 -13.28 5.21 -11.83
C ASP A 81 -14.63 4.65 -11.37
N ARG A 82 -14.93 3.42 -11.76
CA ARG A 82 -16.19 2.68 -11.48
C ARG A 82 -15.97 1.55 -10.48
N ILE A 83 -15.25 1.85 -9.40
CA ILE A 83 -14.96 0.86 -8.36
C ILE A 83 -16.20 0.59 -7.48
N SER A 84 -16.36 -0.65 -7.08
CA SER A 84 -17.34 -1.12 -6.10
C SER A 84 -16.64 -1.90 -5.00
N SER A 85 -17.36 -2.29 -3.95
CA SER A 85 -16.81 -3.14 -2.90
C SER A 85 -16.32 -4.47 -3.46
N MET A 86 -15.17 -4.93 -2.97
CA MET A 86 -14.49 -6.11 -3.48
C MET A 86 -13.77 -6.88 -2.37
N LEU A 87 -13.47 -8.13 -2.65
CA LEU A 87 -12.76 -9.02 -1.75
C LEU A 87 -11.55 -9.62 -2.47
N PHE A 88 -10.38 -9.41 -1.90
CA PHE A 88 -9.12 -9.96 -2.37
C PHE A 88 -8.79 -11.23 -1.57
N TRP A 89 -8.72 -12.36 -2.26
CA TRP A 89 -8.45 -13.65 -1.67
C TRP A 89 -7.20 -14.29 -2.27
N GLY A 90 -6.29 -14.76 -1.44
CA GLY A 90 -5.09 -15.46 -1.89
C GLY A 90 -3.97 -15.46 -0.84
N PRO A 91 -2.84 -16.12 -1.15
CA PRO A 91 -1.72 -16.26 -0.24
C PRO A 91 -1.16 -14.91 0.25
N PRO A 92 -0.40 -14.89 1.36
CA PRO A 92 0.29 -13.69 1.82
C PRO A 92 1.31 -13.20 0.78
N GLY A 93 1.69 -11.92 0.85
CA GLY A 93 2.72 -11.32 0.00
C GLY A 93 2.40 -11.23 -1.50
N THR A 94 1.15 -11.48 -1.91
CA THR A 94 0.74 -11.47 -3.33
C THR A 94 0.28 -10.10 -3.84
N GLY A 95 0.38 -9.05 -3.01
CA GLY A 95 0.08 -7.67 -3.41
C GLY A 95 -1.35 -7.19 -3.10
N LYS A 96 -2.16 -7.90 -2.29
CA LYS A 96 -3.55 -7.50 -1.95
C LYS A 96 -3.63 -6.08 -1.37
N THR A 97 -2.86 -5.78 -0.34
CA THR A 97 -2.80 -4.45 0.29
C THR A 97 -2.23 -3.41 -0.67
N ALA A 98 -1.20 -3.77 -1.43
CA ALA A 98 -0.59 -2.90 -2.42
C ALA A 98 -1.58 -2.47 -3.50
N LEU A 99 -2.36 -3.42 -4.04
CA LEU A 99 -3.39 -3.09 -5.03
C LEU A 99 -4.51 -2.22 -4.44
N ALA A 100 -4.93 -2.48 -3.20
CA ALA A 100 -5.95 -1.65 -2.55
C ALA A 100 -5.49 -0.19 -2.40
N ARG A 101 -4.21 0.03 -2.07
CA ARG A 101 -3.60 1.37 -2.00
C ARG A 101 -3.51 2.02 -3.38
N LEU A 102 -3.10 1.27 -4.41
CA LEU A 102 -3.09 1.76 -5.80
C LEU A 102 -4.49 2.17 -6.28
N ILE A 103 -5.52 1.39 -5.96
CA ILE A 103 -6.91 1.73 -6.29
C ILE A 103 -7.28 3.08 -5.64
N ALA A 104 -6.96 3.26 -4.37
CA ALA A 104 -7.27 4.51 -3.68
C ALA A 104 -6.55 5.71 -4.30
N LEU A 105 -5.29 5.55 -4.67
CA LEU A 105 -4.48 6.57 -5.33
C LEU A 105 -5.07 6.94 -6.71
N GLN A 106 -5.32 5.95 -7.56
CA GLN A 106 -5.85 6.17 -8.92
C GLN A 106 -7.25 6.79 -8.93
N THR A 107 -8.07 6.45 -7.94
CA THR A 107 -9.45 6.94 -7.83
C THR A 107 -9.58 8.18 -6.92
N ARG A 108 -8.46 8.74 -6.46
CA ARG A 108 -8.39 9.89 -5.55
C ARG A 108 -9.31 9.75 -4.33
N SER A 109 -9.47 8.52 -3.86
CA SER A 109 -10.30 8.18 -2.70
C SER A 109 -9.48 8.28 -1.40
N TYR A 110 -10.13 8.61 -0.30
CA TYR A 110 -9.50 8.42 1.00
C TYR A 110 -9.30 6.94 1.28
N PHE A 111 -8.14 6.58 1.81
CA PHE A 111 -7.80 5.21 2.18
C PHE A 111 -7.72 5.07 3.69
N LYS A 112 -8.52 4.17 4.23
CA LYS A 112 -8.50 3.80 5.65
C LYS A 112 -8.21 2.32 5.75
N GLU A 113 -7.15 1.99 6.46
CA GLU A 113 -6.70 0.61 6.67
C GLU A 113 -7.03 0.18 8.09
N LEU A 114 -7.71 -0.94 8.23
CA LEU A 114 -7.96 -1.62 9.49
C LEU A 114 -7.51 -3.08 9.37
N SER A 115 -7.00 -3.62 10.48
CA SER A 115 -6.75 -5.05 10.62
C SER A 115 -7.84 -5.68 11.46
N ALA A 116 -8.52 -6.69 10.93
CA ALA A 116 -9.55 -7.40 11.68
C ALA A 116 -9.00 -8.16 12.91
N VAL A 117 -7.67 -8.30 13.02
CA VAL A 117 -7.01 -8.90 14.20
C VAL A 117 -6.99 -7.92 15.37
N THR A 118 -6.78 -6.63 15.11
CA THR A 118 -6.59 -5.61 16.16
C THR A 118 -7.72 -4.60 16.27
N SER A 119 -8.60 -4.53 15.26
CA SER A 119 -9.71 -3.57 15.20
C SER A 119 -11.04 -4.22 15.51
N GLY A 120 -12.01 -3.40 15.93
CA GLY A 120 -13.37 -3.85 16.22
C GLY A 120 -14.44 -2.93 15.65
N VAL A 121 -15.68 -3.04 16.17
CA VAL A 121 -16.83 -2.25 15.70
C VAL A 121 -16.64 -0.75 15.94
N ARG A 122 -15.87 -0.37 16.97
CA ARG A 122 -15.61 1.05 17.27
C ARG A 122 -14.82 1.70 16.13
N GLU A 123 -13.71 1.13 15.74
CA GLU A 123 -12.85 1.64 14.66
C GLU A 123 -13.61 1.68 13.34
N VAL A 124 -14.46 0.69 13.07
CA VAL A 124 -15.35 0.71 11.89
C VAL A 124 -16.31 1.91 11.95
N ARG A 125 -16.92 2.21 13.11
CA ARG A 125 -17.82 3.37 13.27
C ARG A 125 -17.09 4.69 13.04
N ASP A 126 -15.85 4.81 13.51
CA ASP A 126 -15.03 6.01 13.31
C ASP A 126 -14.72 6.22 11.82
N VAL A 127 -14.36 5.16 11.10
CA VAL A 127 -14.19 5.22 9.64
C VAL A 127 -15.48 5.59 8.92
N VAL A 128 -16.62 5.04 9.34
CA VAL A 128 -17.94 5.36 8.76
C VAL A 128 -18.31 6.82 9.00
N ALA A 129 -18.07 7.35 10.21
CA ALA A 129 -18.29 8.76 10.51
C ALA A 129 -17.45 9.66 9.60
N PHE A 130 -16.15 9.37 9.49
CA PHE A 130 -15.23 10.03 8.56
C PHE A 130 -15.74 9.97 7.11
N ALA A 131 -16.16 8.79 6.66
CA ALA A 131 -16.63 8.57 5.28
C ALA A 131 -17.89 9.40 4.95
N LYS A 132 -18.80 9.57 5.92
CA LYS A 132 -19.99 10.42 5.77
C LYS A 132 -19.60 11.88 5.55
N GLU A 133 -18.65 12.39 6.32
CA GLU A 133 -18.16 13.78 6.15
C GLU A 133 -17.40 13.95 4.84
N SER A 134 -16.53 13.02 4.50
CA SER A 134 -15.80 13.02 3.22
C SER A 134 -16.73 13.03 2.01
N ARG A 135 -17.83 12.28 2.09
CA ARG A 135 -18.86 12.23 1.02
C ARG A 135 -19.55 13.56 0.80
N LYS A 136 -19.77 14.37 1.86
CA LYS A 136 -20.31 15.73 1.72
C LYS A 136 -19.37 16.64 0.93
N MET A 137 -18.06 16.38 1.00
CA MET A 137 -17.02 17.08 0.22
C MET A 137 -16.80 16.46 -1.16
N GLY A 138 -17.64 15.52 -1.60
CA GLY A 138 -17.54 14.88 -2.90
C GLY A 138 -16.43 13.82 -3.02
N ARG A 139 -15.82 13.37 -1.91
CA ARG A 139 -14.75 12.35 -1.92
C ARG A 139 -15.25 11.03 -1.35
N ARG A 140 -14.86 9.95 -2.03
CA ARG A 140 -15.14 8.57 -1.59
C ARG A 140 -14.11 8.12 -0.57
N THR A 141 -14.53 7.18 0.29
CA THR A 141 -13.65 6.53 1.26
C THR A 141 -13.61 5.04 0.96
N ILE A 142 -12.41 4.53 0.75
CA ILE A 142 -12.13 3.10 0.71
C ILE A 142 -11.73 2.67 2.12
N LEU A 143 -12.47 1.71 2.67
CA LEU A 143 -12.07 0.96 3.84
C LEU A 143 -11.40 -0.33 3.38
N PHE A 144 -10.10 -0.44 3.60
CA PHE A 144 -9.37 -1.69 3.46
C PHE A 144 -9.40 -2.43 4.80
N LEU A 145 -9.96 -3.63 4.80
CA LEU A 145 -10.04 -4.48 5.99
C LEU A 145 -9.20 -5.74 5.76
N ASP A 146 -8.00 -5.73 6.35
CA ASP A 146 -7.10 -6.90 6.27
C ASP A 146 -7.59 -8.02 7.18
N GLU A 147 -7.40 -9.26 6.74
CA GLU A 147 -7.81 -10.49 7.41
C GLU A 147 -9.29 -10.50 7.84
N ILE A 148 -10.18 -10.06 6.94
CA ILE A 148 -11.64 -9.89 7.20
C ILE A 148 -12.28 -11.13 7.81
N HIS A 149 -11.74 -12.33 7.59
CA HIS A 149 -12.20 -13.58 8.17
C HIS A 149 -12.06 -13.65 9.71
N ARG A 150 -11.24 -12.75 10.29
CA ARG A 150 -11.09 -12.63 11.76
C ARG A 150 -12.24 -11.87 12.41
N PHE A 151 -13.00 -11.11 11.65
CA PHE A 151 -14.22 -10.49 12.16
C PHE A 151 -15.30 -11.55 12.39
N THR A 152 -15.96 -11.46 13.55
CA THR A 152 -17.16 -12.25 13.82
C THR A 152 -18.27 -11.90 12.83
N LYS A 153 -19.25 -12.78 12.69
CA LYS A 153 -20.41 -12.52 11.80
C LYS A 153 -21.10 -11.20 12.17
N ALA A 154 -21.28 -10.89 13.44
CA ALA A 154 -21.88 -9.64 13.90
C ALA A 154 -21.05 -8.39 13.51
N GLN A 155 -19.71 -8.48 13.53
CA GLN A 155 -18.84 -7.40 13.07
C GLN A 155 -18.89 -7.22 11.55
N GLN A 156 -18.98 -8.32 10.79
CA GLN A 156 -19.18 -8.28 9.34
C GLN A 156 -20.55 -7.69 9.00
N ASP A 157 -21.61 -8.05 9.74
CA ASP A 157 -22.95 -7.51 9.55
C ASP A 157 -23.02 -5.99 9.80
N ALA A 158 -22.20 -5.47 10.72
CA ALA A 158 -22.11 -4.05 10.97
C ALA A 158 -21.60 -3.23 9.76
N LEU A 159 -20.91 -3.87 8.81
CA LEU A 159 -20.46 -3.23 7.56
C LEU A 159 -21.56 -3.13 6.51
N LEU A 160 -22.54 -4.04 6.53
CA LEU A 160 -23.55 -4.19 5.47
C LEU A 160 -24.27 -2.89 5.12
N PRO A 161 -24.87 -2.14 6.08
CA PRO A 161 -25.61 -0.92 5.74
C PRO A 161 -24.74 0.13 5.03
N HIS A 162 -23.44 0.15 5.36
CA HIS A 162 -22.49 1.13 4.86
C HIS A 162 -21.93 0.78 3.48
N VAL A 163 -21.87 -0.51 3.17
CA VAL A 163 -21.55 -1.04 1.84
C VAL A 163 -22.76 -0.86 0.91
N GLU A 164 -23.98 -1.19 1.36
CA GLU A 164 -25.20 -1.09 0.57
C GLU A 164 -25.52 0.34 0.14
N ASN A 165 -25.42 1.28 1.05
CA ASN A 165 -25.72 2.70 0.76
C ASN A 165 -24.54 3.47 0.15
N GLY A 166 -23.40 2.79 -0.07
CA GLY A 166 -22.19 3.38 -0.65
C GLY A 166 -21.54 4.45 0.21
N THR A 167 -21.73 4.43 1.55
CA THR A 167 -20.99 5.30 2.46
C THR A 167 -19.51 4.99 2.41
N ILE A 168 -19.16 3.71 2.35
CA ILE A 168 -17.80 3.22 2.15
C ILE A 168 -17.74 2.30 0.94
N ILE A 169 -16.57 2.24 0.31
CA ILE A 169 -16.19 1.16 -0.60
C ILE A 169 -15.33 0.20 0.22
N LEU A 170 -15.84 -0.99 0.48
CA LEU A 170 -15.11 -2.00 1.25
C LEU A 170 -14.20 -2.81 0.34
N ILE A 171 -12.92 -2.84 0.64
CA ILE A 171 -11.96 -3.79 0.07
C ILE A 171 -11.52 -4.72 1.20
N GLY A 172 -12.09 -5.91 1.26
CA GLY A 172 -11.66 -6.94 2.21
C GLY A 172 -10.46 -7.72 1.67
N ALA A 173 -9.55 -8.13 2.54
CA ALA A 173 -8.48 -9.06 2.20
C ALA A 173 -8.53 -10.29 3.11
N THR A 174 -8.25 -11.46 2.56
CA THR A 174 -8.21 -12.71 3.30
C THR A 174 -7.27 -13.73 2.66
N THR A 175 -6.67 -14.55 3.49
CA THR A 175 -5.93 -15.75 3.06
C THR A 175 -6.79 -17.01 3.03
N GLU A 176 -7.95 -16.98 3.69
CA GLU A 176 -8.89 -18.10 3.73
C GLU A 176 -9.91 -18.05 2.60
N ASN A 177 -10.50 -19.20 2.27
CA ASN A 177 -11.57 -19.25 1.26
C ASN A 177 -12.79 -18.43 1.74
N PRO A 178 -13.12 -17.34 1.04
CA PRO A 178 -14.14 -16.39 1.47
C PRO A 178 -15.56 -16.98 1.54
N TYR A 179 -15.83 -18.01 0.79
CA TYR A 179 -17.14 -18.66 0.79
C TYR A 179 -17.46 -19.39 2.10
N PHE A 180 -16.43 -19.64 2.94
CA PHE A 180 -16.59 -20.25 4.25
C PHE A 180 -16.37 -19.25 5.40
N SER A 181 -15.58 -18.20 5.17
CA SER A 181 -15.11 -17.32 6.23
C SER A 181 -15.79 -15.94 6.23
N VAL A 182 -16.43 -15.53 5.13
CA VAL A 182 -17.17 -14.27 5.02
C VAL A 182 -18.67 -14.57 4.96
N ASN A 183 -19.50 -13.79 5.67
CA ASN A 183 -20.94 -14.01 5.67
C ASN A 183 -21.56 -13.75 4.29
N SER A 184 -22.53 -14.56 3.92
CA SER A 184 -23.16 -14.54 2.59
C SER A 184 -23.79 -13.18 2.23
N PRO A 185 -24.47 -12.44 3.15
CA PRO A 185 -25.00 -11.12 2.84
C PRO A 185 -23.92 -10.11 2.42
N LEU A 186 -22.76 -10.13 3.08
CA LEU A 186 -21.65 -9.24 2.72
C LEU A 186 -21.01 -9.68 1.40
N LEU A 187 -20.76 -10.98 1.27
CA LEU A 187 -20.12 -11.55 0.08
C LEU A 187 -20.95 -11.30 -1.19
N SER A 188 -22.30 -11.36 -1.12
CA SER A 188 -23.17 -11.08 -2.26
C SER A 188 -23.10 -9.65 -2.80
N ARG A 189 -22.54 -8.72 -2.02
CA ARG A 189 -22.37 -7.31 -2.38
C ARG A 189 -20.94 -6.95 -2.78
N MET A 190 -20.07 -7.94 -2.82
CA MET A 190 -18.64 -7.77 -3.14
C MET A 190 -18.28 -8.59 -4.37
N ARG A 191 -17.31 -8.09 -5.14
CA ARG A 191 -16.70 -8.87 -6.21
C ARG A 191 -15.47 -9.57 -5.66
N VAL A 192 -15.40 -10.88 -5.82
CA VAL A 192 -14.27 -11.69 -5.34
C VAL A 192 -13.21 -11.75 -6.44
N PHE A 193 -11.97 -11.39 -6.07
CA PHE A 193 -10.78 -11.50 -6.91
C PHE A 193 -9.78 -12.42 -6.25
N ARG A 194 -9.36 -13.47 -6.97
CA ARG A 194 -8.38 -14.42 -6.48
C ARG A 194 -6.99 -13.96 -6.89
N PHE A 195 -6.10 -13.91 -5.92
CA PHE A 195 -4.68 -13.60 -6.09
C PHE A 195 -3.86 -14.88 -6.10
N GLU A 196 -2.98 -15.01 -7.06
CA GLU A 196 -2.05 -16.13 -7.17
C GLU A 196 -0.67 -15.75 -6.59
N PRO A 197 0.14 -16.74 -6.16
CA PRO A 197 1.53 -16.50 -5.79
C PRO A 197 2.28 -15.81 -6.94
N LEU A 198 3.22 -14.94 -6.61
CA LEU A 198 4.06 -14.32 -7.63
C LEU A 198 4.98 -15.35 -8.28
N LEU A 199 5.16 -15.22 -9.59
CA LEU A 199 6.10 -16.07 -10.33
C LEU A 199 7.55 -15.74 -9.92
N PRO A 200 8.50 -16.68 -10.09
CA PRO A 200 9.92 -16.43 -9.87
C PRO A 200 10.43 -15.17 -10.56
N SER A 201 10.06 -14.95 -11.82
CA SER A 201 10.44 -13.77 -12.60
C SER A 201 9.92 -12.45 -12.02
N HIS A 202 8.73 -12.45 -11.41
CA HIS A 202 8.19 -11.27 -10.72
C HIS A 202 9.01 -10.94 -9.48
N ILE A 203 9.39 -11.96 -8.71
CA ILE A 203 10.23 -11.79 -7.52
C ILE A 203 11.62 -11.28 -7.91
N GLU A 204 12.23 -11.86 -8.94
CA GLU A 204 13.51 -11.38 -9.47
C GLU A 204 13.45 -9.91 -9.87
N THR A 205 12.42 -9.51 -10.64
CA THR A 205 12.19 -8.11 -11.03
C THR A 205 12.04 -7.20 -9.81
N LEU A 206 11.31 -7.65 -8.78
CA LEU A 206 11.11 -6.90 -7.55
C LEU A 206 12.42 -6.71 -6.78
N LEU A 207 13.24 -7.76 -6.66
CA LEU A 207 14.53 -7.74 -5.97
C LEU A 207 15.51 -6.83 -6.71
N VAL A 208 15.60 -6.94 -8.04
CA VAL A 208 16.44 -6.06 -8.86
C VAL A 208 16.01 -4.60 -8.69
N ARG A 209 14.71 -4.31 -8.73
CA ARG A 209 14.19 -2.96 -8.47
C ARG A 209 14.57 -2.48 -7.06
N ALA A 210 14.45 -3.33 -6.03
CA ALA A 210 14.81 -2.99 -4.67
C ALA A 210 16.31 -2.70 -4.49
N ILE A 211 17.15 -3.29 -5.33
CA ILE A 211 18.60 -3.06 -5.35
C ILE A 211 18.93 -1.75 -6.09
N THR A 212 18.21 -1.44 -7.17
CA THR A 212 18.56 -0.33 -8.07
C THR A 212 17.84 0.97 -7.77
N ASP A 213 16.68 0.94 -7.10
CA ASP A 213 15.91 2.14 -6.74
C ASP A 213 16.63 2.90 -5.61
N ARG A 214 17.29 4.01 -5.96
CA ARG A 214 18.02 4.86 -5.01
C ARG A 214 17.14 5.57 -3.99
N ASN A 215 15.88 5.81 -4.34
CA ASN A 215 14.98 6.59 -3.49
C ASN A 215 14.23 5.70 -2.48
N ARG A 216 14.00 4.43 -2.83
CA ARG A 216 13.16 3.51 -2.04
C ARG A 216 13.84 2.18 -1.73
N GLY A 217 14.85 1.82 -2.50
CA GLY A 217 15.54 0.54 -2.41
C GLY A 217 16.48 0.41 -1.21
N LEU A 218 17.40 -0.52 -1.28
CA LEU A 218 18.37 -0.79 -0.20
C LEU A 218 19.23 0.43 0.13
N LEU A 219 19.54 1.24 -0.88
CA LEU A 219 20.45 2.39 -0.78
C LEU A 219 19.75 3.67 -0.32
N ALA A 220 18.44 3.65 -0.14
CA ALA A 220 17.70 4.82 0.30
C ALA A 220 18.13 5.22 1.73
N GLY A 221 18.62 6.46 1.88
CA GLY A 221 19.11 6.99 3.16
C GLY A 221 20.62 6.78 3.43
N ASP A 222 21.35 6.15 2.51
CA ASP A 222 22.82 6.07 2.62
C ASP A 222 23.43 7.39 2.13
N SER A 223 23.77 8.26 3.10
CA SER A 223 24.38 9.58 2.85
C SER A 223 25.81 9.52 2.29
N SER A 224 26.42 8.34 2.25
CA SER A 224 27.77 8.17 1.68
C SER A 224 27.74 8.14 0.13
N LEU A 225 26.55 8.06 -0.47
CA LEU A 225 26.36 8.00 -1.90
C LEU A 225 25.98 9.39 -2.44
N GLU A 226 26.84 9.95 -3.29
CA GLU A 226 26.58 11.25 -3.92
C GLU A 226 25.24 11.22 -4.71
N ALA A 227 24.40 12.20 -4.41
CA ALA A 227 23.14 12.38 -5.15
C ALA A 227 23.44 12.74 -6.61
N GLY A 228 22.93 11.94 -7.56
CA GLY A 228 22.99 12.27 -8.99
C GLY A 228 23.92 11.41 -9.85
N VAL A 229 24.69 10.50 -9.29
CA VAL A 229 25.44 9.51 -10.09
C VAL A 229 24.49 8.38 -10.51
N GLU A 230 24.27 8.18 -11.79
CA GLU A 230 23.58 6.99 -12.30
C GLU A 230 24.38 5.75 -11.93
N THR A 231 23.75 4.80 -11.25
CA THR A 231 24.40 3.55 -10.92
C THR A 231 24.40 2.66 -12.14
N GLU A 232 25.54 2.44 -12.73
CA GLU A 232 25.66 1.39 -13.74
C GLU A 232 25.42 0.03 -13.07
N LEU A 233 24.42 -0.68 -13.57
CA LEU A 233 24.09 -2.02 -13.12
C LEU A 233 24.70 -3.01 -14.11
N GLU A 234 25.71 -3.71 -13.68
CA GLU A 234 26.24 -4.84 -14.44
C GLU A 234 25.60 -6.15 -13.95
N ILE A 235 24.81 -6.77 -14.80
CA ILE A 235 24.31 -8.13 -14.58
C ILE A 235 25.22 -9.07 -15.32
N THR A 236 26.03 -9.81 -14.59
CA THR A 236 26.99 -10.80 -15.13
C THR A 236 26.59 -12.22 -14.71
N LYS A 237 27.31 -13.23 -15.27
CA LYS A 237 27.17 -14.61 -14.80
C LYS A 237 27.63 -14.80 -13.35
N GLU A 238 28.41 -13.87 -12.82
CA GLU A 238 28.96 -13.89 -11.47
C GLU A 238 28.05 -13.20 -10.43
N GLY A 239 26.99 -12.54 -10.88
CA GLY A 239 26.01 -11.86 -10.02
C GLY A 239 25.64 -10.46 -10.51
N ILE A 240 25.09 -9.68 -9.60
CA ILE A 240 24.75 -8.27 -9.82
C ILE A 240 25.82 -7.41 -9.18
N GLN A 241 26.41 -6.50 -9.95
CA GLN A 241 27.41 -5.58 -9.45
C GLN A 241 27.02 -4.12 -9.73
N THR A 242 27.22 -3.28 -8.74
CA THR A 242 27.15 -1.83 -8.84
C THR A 242 28.46 -1.22 -8.30
N ASP A 243 28.59 0.09 -8.31
CA ASP A 243 29.78 0.77 -7.77
C ASP A 243 30.01 0.49 -6.27
N TYR A 244 28.96 0.15 -5.51
CA TYR A 244 29.00 -0.02 -4.05
C TYR A 244 28.43 -1.35 -3.55
N LEU A 245 27.90 -2.18 -4.43
CA LEU A 245 27.27 -3.45 -4.06
C LEU A 245 27.69 -4.54 -5.02
N LYS A 246 28.08 -5.67 -4.45
CA LYS A 246 28.27 -6.92 -5.18
C LYS A 246 27.33 -7.98 -4.60
N ILE A 247 26.44 -8.51 -5.41
CA ILE A 247 25.58 -9.65 -5.06
C ILE A 247 26.12 -10.86 -5.78
N GLU A 248 26.53 -11.85 -5.01
CA GLU A 248 27.09 -13.08 -5.58
C GLU A 248 26.06 -13.88 -6.38
N SER A 249 26.55 -14.62 -7.35
CA SER A 249 25.72 -15.53 -8.14
C SER A 249 24.95 -16.50 -7.24
N GLY A 250 23.65 -16.63 -7.51
CA GLY A 250 22.78 -17.54 -6.76
C GLY A 250 22.07 -16.94 -5.52
N VAL A 251 22.46 -15.76 -5.02
CA VAL A 251 21.76 -15.11 -3.89
C VAL A 251 20.30 -14.80 -4.27
N ILE A 252 20.09 -14.18 -5.43
CA ILE A 252 18.74 -13.87 -5.92
C ILE A 252 17.94 -15.16 -6.12
N ASP A 253 18.51 -16.16 -6.76
CA ASP A 253 17.87 -17.48 -6.97
C ASP A 253 17.50 -18.15 -5.66
N HIS A 254 18.36 -18.00 -4.63
CA HIS A 254 18.08 -18.54 -3.31
C HIS A 254 16.88 -17.86 -2.67
N ILE A 255 16.82 -16.52 -2.69
CA ILE A 255 15.69 -15.75 -2.16
C ILE A 255 14.40 -16.09 -2.90
N VAL A 256 14.45 -16.15 -4.24
CA VAL A 256 13.30 -16.49 -5.10
C VAL A 256 12.73 -17.87 -4.74
N ARG A 257 13.60 -18.87 -4.56
CA ARG A 257 13.16 -20.23 -4.16
C ARG A 257 12.60 -20.26 -2.72
N TYR A 258 13.23 -19.52 -1.82
CA TYR A 258 12.84 -19.49 -0.42
C TYR A 258 11.48 -18.83 -0.19
N CYS A 259 11.21 -17.69 -0.84
CA CYS A 259 10.02 -16.90 -0.62
C CYS A 259 8.73 -17.52 -1.19
N LYS A 260 8.83 -18.49 -2.12
CA LYS A 260 7.67 -19.21 -2.70
C LYS A 260 6.57 -18.26 -3.24
N GLY A 261 6.97 -17.16 -3.86
CA GLY A 261 6.05 -16.17 -4.43
C GLY A 261 5.49 -15.15 -3.44
N ASP A 262 6.02 -15.07 -2.22
CA ASP A 262 5.71 -14.02 -1.24
C ASP A 262 6.70 -12.86 -1.36
N ALA A 263 6.24 -11.72 -1.92
CA ALA A 263 7.06 -10.52 -2.12
C ALA A 263 7.56 -9.91 -0.80
N ARG A 264 6.76 -9.98 0.27
CA ARG A 264 7.14 -9.43 1.59
C ARG A 264 8.30 -10.23 2.18
N VAL A 265 8.23 -11.55 2.11
CA VAL A 265 9.31 -12.44 2.55
C VAL A 265 10.57 -12.17 1.73
N ALA A 266 10.47 -12.06 0.40
CA ALA A 266 11.60 -11.79 -0.48
C ALA A 266 12.33 -10.50 -0.10
N LEU A 267 11.59 -9.40 0.07
CA LEU A 267 12.15 -8.10 0.43
C LEU A 267 12.73 -8.07 1.85
N ASN A 268 12.07 -8.73 2.81
CA ASN A 268 12.58 -8.82 4.18
C ASN A 268 13.89 -9.63 4.25
N VAL A 269 14.01 -10.72 3.49
CA VAL A 269 15.24 -11.50 3.42
C VAL A 269 16.36 -10.68 2.78
N LEU A 270 16.07 -9.97 1.70
CA LEU A 270 17.05 -9.09 1.06
C LEU A 270 17.52 -7.97 2.00
N GLU A 271 16.60 -7.32 2.72
CA GLU A 271 16.92 -6.27 3.70
C GLU A 271 17.75 -6.82 4.88
N ALA A 272 17.40 -8.01 5.38
CA ALA A 272 18.17 -8.66 6.44
C ALA A 272 19.59 -9.01 5.97
N ALA A 273 19.74 -9.55 4.77
CA ALA A 273 21.05 -9.84 4.17
C ALA A 273 21.87 -8.56 4.01
N TRP A 274 21.26 -7.49 3.53
CA TRP A 274 21.90 -6.16 3.45
C TRP A 274 22.43 -5.66 4.82
N ASN A 275 21.64 -5.81 5.87
CA ASN A 275 21.99 -5.32 7.19
C ASN A 275 23.16 -6.06 7.85
N ILE A 276 23.39 -7.34 7.48
CA ILE A 276 24.48 -8.17 7.98
C ILE A 276 25.67 -8.26 7.02
N SER A 277 25.57 -7.66 5.84
CA SER A 277 26.62 -7.72 4.83
C SER A 277 27.87 -6.97 5.26
N GLU A 278 29.04 -7.51 4.88
CA GLU A 278 30.35 -6.92 5.14
C GLU A 278 30.78 -6.04 3.97
N THR A 279 31.64 -5.06 4.26
CA THR A 279 32.27 -4.24 3.22
C THR A 279 33.62 -4.82 2.85
N SER A 280 33.80 -5.23 1.60
CA SER A 280 35.05 -5.73 1.05
C SER A 280 35.45 -4.91 -0.19
N GLY A 281 36.67 -4.37 -0.20
CA GLY A 281 37.16 -3.58 -1.34
C GLY A 281 36.36 -2.31 -1.64
N GLY A 282 35.70 -1.70 -0.64
CA GLY A 282 34.87 -0.51 -0.81
C GLY A 282 33.43 -0.80 -1.28
N LYS A 283 33.08 -2.07 -1.49
CA LYS A 283 31.72 -2.52 -1.86
C LYS A 283 31.12 -3.40 -0.77
N ARG A 284 29.82 -3.31 -0.56
CA ARG A 284 29.12 -4.31 0.24
C ARG A 284 28.94 -5.60 -0.57
N VAL A 285 29.12 -6.74 0.07
CA VAL A 285 29.03 -8.07 -0.54
C VAL A 285 27.87 -8.84 0.09
N LEU A 286 26.93 -9.27 -0.76
CA LEU A 286 25.79 -10.13 -0.45
C LEU A 286 25.96 -11.50 -1.12
#